data_9488d664bf6fc51fb26a3ad2ef53c261
#
_entry.id   9488d664bf6fc51fb26a3ad2ef53c261
#
_cell.length_a   1.000
_cell.length_b   1.000
_cell.length_c   1.000
_cell.angle_alpha   90.00
_cell.angle_beta   90.00
_cell.angle_gamma   90.00
#
_symmetry.space_group_name_H-M   'P 1'
#
loop_
_entity.id
_entity.type
_entity.pdbx_description
1 polymer ?
#
loop_
_entity_poly.entity_id
_entity_poly.type
_entity_poly.pdbx_seq_one_letter_code
_entity_poly.pdbx_strand_id
1 'polypeptide(L)'
;MSAFSDVWARLTWSRALFILFVITVVWTVSMFIAPLTIAPGTFAYTVGGANVIDHWDLYAKPSFNWYAKVIYAVGDAQCHQLWYRSLWINGNQMPIDARMTSLYIFGIFGLLWSMMTPAAVTASEGIANAFPPRIRAWARRIGDVKFASLVILLGLLPVAMDGFTQLFAAYTQ
;
A
#
# COMPACT_ATOMS: atom_id res chain seq x y z
N MET A 1 26.41 -20.95 -11.21
CA MET A 1 25.75 -20.10 -10.17
C MET A 1 24.34 -20.64 -10.00
N SER A 2 23.81 -20.74 -8.80
CA SER A 2 22.48 -21.28 -8.59
C SER A 2 21.42 -20.23 -8.96
N ALA A 3 20.24 -20.65 -9.46
CA ALA A 3 19.13 -19.75 -9.78
C ALA A 3 18.77 -18.85 -8.59
N PHE A 4 19.01 -19.30 -7.36
CA PHE A 4 18.82 -18.53 -6.14
C PHE A 4 19.79 -17.34 -6.03
N SER A 5 21.08 -17.52 -6.36
CA SER A 5 22.07 -16.42 -6.32
C SER A 5 21.73 -15.31 -7.31
N ASP A 6 21.17 -15.66 -8.47
CA ASP A 6 20.80 -14.69 -9.49
C ASP A 6 19.54 -13.90 -9.10
N VAL A 7 18.55 -14.55 -8.49
CA VAL A 7 17.37 -13.88 -7.94
C VAL A 7 17.76 -12.95 -6.79
N TRP A 8 18.61 -13.42 -5.86
CA TRP A 8 19.10 -12.61 -4.75
C TRP A 8 19.87 -11.37 -5.21
N ALA A 9 20.76 -11.53 -6.18
CA ALA A 9 21.50 -10.41 -6.76
C ALA A 9 20.56 -9.37 -7.42
N ARG A 10 19.49 -9.84 -8.06
CA ARG A 10 18.46 -8.95 -8.63
C ARG A 10 17.63 -8.23 -7.56
N LEU A 11 17.26 -8.89 -6.48
CA LEU A 11 16.49 -8.27 -5.40
C LEU A 11 17.31 -7.23 -4.61
N THR A 12 18.62 -7.40 -4.56
CA THR A 12 19.51 -6.54 -3.74
C THR A 12 20.35 -5.55 -4.55
N TRP A 13 20.15 -5.44 -5.87
CA TRP A 13 20.91 -4.51 -6.72
C TRP A 13 20.75 -3.05 -6.27
N SER A 14 19.59 -2.68 -5.74
CA SER A 14 19.31 -1.38 -5.12
C SER A 14 18.97 -1.55 -3.65
N ARG A 15 19.90 -1.18 -2.77
CA ARG A 15 19.70 -1.24 -1.32
C ARG A 15 18.46 -0.44 -0.88
N ALA A 16 18.24 0.73 -1.47
CA ALA A 16 17.10 1.57 -1.15
C ALA A 16 15.76 0.90 -1.47
N LEU A 17 15.63 0.31 -2.67
CA LEU A 17 14.43 -0.42 -3.06
C LEU A 17 14.21 -1.66 -2.18
N PHE A 18 15.27 -2.38 -1.84
CA PHE A 18 15.17 -3.55 -0.96
C PHE A 18 14.71 -3.17 0.44
N ILE A 19 15.29 -2.12 1.02
CA ILE A 19 14.89 -1.61 2.35
C ILE A 19 13.42 -1.17 2.32
N LEU A 20 13.02 -0.40 1.31
CA LEU A 20 11.63 0.05 1.14
C LEU A 20 10.67 -1.14 1.00
N PHE A 21 11.04 -2.15 0.22
CA PHE A 21 10.27 -3.39 0.08
C PHE A 21 10.09 -4.09 1.42
N VAL A 22 11.17 -4.30 2.17
CA VAL A 22 11.11 -4.96 3.49
C VAL A 22 10.24 -4.16 4.47
N ILE A 23 10.41 -2.84 4.55
CA ILE A 23 9.58 -1.97 5.40
C ILE A 23 8.10 -2.10 5.02
N THR A 24 7.79 -2.03 3.72
CA THR A 24 6.40 -2.13 3.24
C THR A 24 5.80 -3.50 3.54
N VAL A 25 6.56 -4.59 3.36
CA VAL A 25 6.10 -5.95 3.69
C VAL A 25 5.85 -6.09 5.19
N VAL A 26 6.81 -5.69 6.02
CA VAL A 26 6.69 -5.76 7.49
C VAL A 26 5.49 -4.96 7.98
N TRP A 27 5.31 -3.74 7.47
CA TRP A 27 4.17 -2.89 7.80
C TRP A 27 2.85 -3.55 7.38
N THR A 28 2.75 -4.01 6.13
CA THR A 28 1.53 -4.65 5.62
C THR A 28 1.16 -5.89 6.43
N VAL A 29 2.13 -6.78 6.68
CA VAL A 29 1.91 -7.98 7.50
C VAL A 29 1.48 -7.61 8.92
N SER A 30 2.10 -6.58 9.51
CA SER A 30 1.77 -6.11 10.86
C SER A 30 0.31 -5.63 10.96
N MET A 31 -0.21 -4.98 9.91
CA MET A 31 -1.61 -4.56 9.89
C MET A 31 -2.61 -5.73 9.90
N PHE A 32 -2.24 -6.87 9.30
CA PHE A 32 -3.07 -8.08 9.35
C PHE A 32 -2.93 -8.84 10.67
N ILE A 33 -1.75 -8.79 11.30
CA ILE A 33 -1.50 -9.49 12.57
C ILE A 33 -2.10 -8.73 13.75
N ALA A 34 -2.04 -7.39 13.77
CA ALA A 34 -2.46 -6.60 14.93
C ALA A 34 -3.90 -6.91 15.41
N PRO A 35 -4.93 -7.01 14.54
CA PRO A 35 -6.28 -7.39 14.96
C PRO A 35 -6.39 -8.79 15.61
N LEU A 36 -5.48 -9.70 15.25
CA LEU A 36 -5.43 -11.05 15.81
C LEU A 36 -4.86 -11.10 17.24
N THR A 37 -4.12 -10.07 17.64
CA THR A 37 -3.42 -10.00 18.93
C THR A 37 -4.25 -9.39 20.06
N ILE A 38 -5.44 -8.89 19.75
CA ILE A 38 -6.40 -8.32 20.70
C ILE A 38 -7.70 -9.13 20.71
N ALA A 39 -8.43 -9.05 21.81
CA ALA A 39 -9.69 -9.78 21.94
C ALA A 39 -10.71 -9.33 20.86
N PRO A 40 -11.57 -10.24 20.37
CA PRO A 40 -12.59 -9.88 19.39
C PRO A 40 -13.48 -8.73 19.88
N GLY A 41 -13.76 -7.77 18.99
CA GLY A 41 -14.59 -6.62 19.30
C GLY A 41 -13.91 -5.51 20.13
N THR A 42 -12.61 -5.64 20.42
CA THR A 42 -11.86 -4.61 21.14
C THR A 42 -11.75 -3.30 20.36
N PHE A 43 -11.57 -3.39 19.05
CA PHE A 43 -11.55 -2.25 18.13
C PHE A 43 -12.59 -2.47 17.04
N ALA A 44 -13.78 -1.94 17.27
CA ALA A 44 -14.94 -2.18 16.41
C ALA A 44 -15.79 -0.92 16.27
N TYR A 45 -16.31 -0.70 15.08
CA TYR A 45 -17.20 0.41 14.72
C TYR A 45 -16.63 1.81 15.02
N THR A 46 -15.31 1.95 14.92
CA THR A 46 -14.63 3.23 15.15
C THR A 46 -14.65 4.11 13.90
N VAL A 47 -14.63 5.41 14.13
CA VAL A 47 -14.55 6.46 13.11
C VAL A 47 -13.54 7.47 13.61
N GLY A 48 -12.45 7.67 12.89
CA GLY A 48 -11.41 8.63 13.23
C GLY A 48 -11.40 9.85 12.33
N GLY A 49 -10.64 10.85 12.71
CA GLY A 49 -10.32 12.03 11.90
C GLY A 49 -9.25 11.72 10.84
N ALA A 50 -9.10 12.61 9.87
CA ALA A 50 -8.07 12.46 8.86
C ALA A 50 -6.67 12.76 9.40
N ASN A 51 -5.76 11.83 9.29
CA ASN A 51 -4.35 12.00 9.67
C ASN A 51 -4.14 12.51 11.12
N VAL A 52 -5.00 12.06 12.02
CA VAL A 52 -4.96 12.40 13.45
C VAL A 52 -5.01 11.12 14.25
N ILE A 53 -4.21 11.03 15.31
CA ILE A 53 -4.30 9.92 16.26
C ILE A 53 -5.34 10.34 17.32
N ASP A 54 -6.59 9.95 17.15
CA ASP A 54 -7.71 10.36 18.00
C ASP A 54 -8.34 9.24 18.86
N HIS A 55 -7.88 7.99 18.70
CA HIS A 55 -8.35 6.85 19.48
C HIS A 55 -7.47 6.50 20.70
N TRP A 56 -6.81 7.49 21.30
CA TRP A 56 -5.92 7.27 22.45
C TRP A 56 -6.61 6.62 23.67
N ASP A 57 -7.87 6.94 23.89
CA ASP A 57 -8.69 6.37 24.93
C ASP A 57 -8.89 4.86 24.76
N LEU A 58 -9.00 4.37 23.51
CA LEU A 58 -9.08 2.95 23.19
C LEU A 58 -7.70 2.28 23.36
N TYR A 59 -6.64 2.92 22.86
CA TYR A 59 -5.29 2.38 22.94
C TYR A 59 -4.76 2.32 24.38
N ALA A 60 -5.24 3.18 25.28
CA ALA A 60 -4.88 3.16 26.70
C ALA A 60 -5.47 1.97 27.46
N LYS A 61 -6.51 1.30 26.94
CA LYS A 61 -7.16 0.16 27.60
C LYS A 61 -6.21 -1.04 27.76
N PRO A 62 -6.31 -1.80 28.88
CA PRO A 62 -5.50 -3.00 29.09
C PRO A 62 -5.72 -4.10 28.01
N SER A 63 -6.86 -4.06 27.31
CA SER A 63 -7.19 -4.97 26.21
C SER A 63 -6.30 -4.79 24.98
N PHE A 64 -5.64 -3.64 24.85
CA PHE A 64 -4.65 -3.39 23.82
C PHE A 64 -3.25 -3.74 24.33
N ASN A 65 -2.60 -4.71 23.71
CA ASN A 65 -1.18 -4.95 23.93
C ASN A 65 -0.32 -3.86 23.25
N TRP A 66 0.95 -3.75 23.64
CA TRP A 66 1.85 -2.71 23.14
C TRP A 66 2.02 -2.74 21.61
N TYR A 67 2.06 -3.95 21.00
CA TYR A 67 2.20 -4.13 19.58
C TYR A 67 0.99 -3.58 18.83
N ALA A 68 -0.21 -3.99 19.23
CA ALA A 68 -1.44 -3.48 18.64
C ALA A 68 -1.56 -1.95 18.80
N LYS A 69 -1.20 -1.39 19.97
CA LYS A 69 -1.18 0.07 20.20
C LYS A 69 -0.36 0.80 19.15
N VAL A 70 0.87 0.33 18.89
CA VAL A 70 1.75 0.96 17.90
C VAL A 70 1.16 0.87 16.50
N ILE A 71 0.71 -0.32 16.09
CA ILE A 71 0.21 -0.53 14.73
C ILE A 71 -1.10 0.26 14.48
N TYR A 72 -2.01 0.25 15.44
CA TYR A 72 -3.27 1.00 15.32
C TYR A 72 -3.04 2.51 15.39
N ALA A 73 -2.15 3.01 16.24
CA ALA A 73 -1.83 4.43 16.31
C ALA A 73 -1.16 4.95 15.00
N VAL A 74 -0.26 4.16 14.42
CA VAL A 74 0.34 4.51 13.11
C VAL A 74 -0.70 4.42 11.99
N GLY A 75 -1.63 3.46 12.07
CA GLY A 75 -2.78 3.36 11.15
C GLY A 75 -3.69 4.58 11.24
N ASP A 76 -4.00 5.01 12.45
CA ASP A 76 -4.83 6.19 12.76
C ASP A 76 -4.22 7.47 12.16
N ALA A 77 -2.90 7.65 12.31
CA ALA A 77 -2.17 8.76 11.71
C ALA A 77 -2.21 8.78 10.16
N GLN A 78 -2.54 7.68 9.52
CA GLN A 78 -2.55 7.54 8.05
C GLN A 78 -3.95 7.52 7.45
N CYS A 79 -4.97 7.16 8.23
CA CYS A 79 -6.30 6.84 7.73
C CYS A 79 -7.37 7.23 8.72
N HIS A 80 -8.56 7.60 8.23
CA HIS A 80 -9.75 7.90 9.06
C HIS A 80 -10.30 6.69 9.82
N GLN A 81 -9.82 5.48 9.57
CA GLN A 81 -10.28 4.23 10.19
C GLN A 81 -11.81 4.07 10.18
N LEU A 82 -12.46 4.38 9.06
CA LEU A 82 -13.90 4.28 8.92
C LEU A 82 -14.33 2.81 8.90
N TRP A 83 -15.08 2.36 9.92
CA TRP A 83 -15.46 0.95 10.10
C TRP A 83 -16.17 0.33 8.89
N TYR A 84 -17.00 1.08 8.19
CA TYR A 84 -17.76 0.62 7.01
C TYR A 84 -16.92 0.52 5.73
N ARG A 85 -15.67 0.94 5.77
CA ARG A 85 -14.65 0.80 4.69
C ARG A 85 -13.49 -0.08 5.09
N SER A 86 -13.41 -0.51 6.33
CA SER A 86 -12.32 -1.32 6.83
C SER A 86 -12.59 -2.80 6.63
N LEU A 87 -11.55 -3.57 6.42
CA LEU A 87 -11.61 -5.02 6.52
C LEU A 87 -11.70 -5.42 8.00
N TRP A 88 -12.26 -6.60 8.25
CA TRP A 88 -12.45 -7.12 9.59
C TRP A 88 -11.70 -8.43 9.78
N ILE A 89 -10.94 -8.55 10.84
CA ILE A 89 -10.17 -9.73 11.20
C ILE A 89 -10.39 -10.00 12.69
N ASN A 90 -10.73 -11.24 13.04
CA ASN A 90 -11.00 -11.64 14.43
C ASN A 90 -12.05 -10.74 15.13
N GLY A 91 -13.08 -10.29 14.43
CA GLY A 91 -14.07 -9.38 14.99
C GLY A 91 -13.57 -7.97 15.30
N ASN A 92 -12.36 -7.64 14.89
CA ASN A 92 -11.76 -6.31 15.01
C ASN A 92 -11.65 -5.66 13.63
N GLN A 93 -11.90 -4.37 13.60
CA GLN A 93 -11.64 -3.51 12.45
C GLN A 93 -10.11 -3.41 12.23
N MET A 94 -9.66 -3.45 10.97
CA MET A 94 -8.25 -3.28 10.66
C MET A 94 -7.75 -1.86 10.97
N PRO A 95 -6.42 -1.70 11.25
CA PRO A 95 -5.81 -0.40 11.55
C PRO A 95 -5.96 0.66 10.46
N ILE A 96 -6.23 0.23 9.22
CA ILE A 96 -6.46 1.11 8.07
C ILE A 96 -7.63 0.58 7.22
N ASP A 97 -8.22 1.44 6.40
CA ASP A 97 -9.31 1.05 5.51
C ASP A 97 -8.87 0.12 4.37
N ALA A 98 -9.84 -0.48 3.68
CA ALA A 98 -9.59 -1.42 2.59
C ALA A 98 -8.84 -0.77 1.41
N ARG A 99 -9.05 0.54 1.17
CA ARG A 99 -8.36 1.28 0.11
C ARG A 99 -6.85 1.39 0.41
N MET A 100 -6.51 1.85 1.61
CA MET A 100 -5.12 1.94 2.04
C MET A 100 -4.46 0.56 2.10
N THR A 101 -5.18 -0.47 2.56
CA THR A 101 -4.72 -1.85 2.56
C THR A 101 -4.36 -2.31 1.14
N SER A 102 -5.21 -2.03 0.16
CA SER A 102 -4.94 -2.38 -1.24
C SER A 102 -3.72 -1.65 -1.80
N LEU A 103 -3.53 -0.36 -1.49
CA LEU A 103 -2.35 0.40 -1.91
C LEU A 103 -1.05 -0.23 -1.40
N TYR A 104 -1.01 -0.69 -0.15
CA TYR A 104 0.17 -1.36 0.41
C TYR A 104 0.41 -2.73 -0.25
N ILE A 105 -0.64 -3.53 -0.44
CA ILE A 105 -0.52 -4.84 -1.11
C ILE A 105 0.01 -4.67 -2.54
N PHE A 106 -0.60 -3.81 -3.34
CA PHE A 106 -0.16 -3.56 -4.71
C PHE A 106 1.20 -2.84 -4.76
N GLY A 107 1.52 -2.02 -3.75
CA GLY A 107 2.84 -1.42 -3.57
C GLY A 107 3.94 -2.47 -3.40
N ILE A 108 3.69 -3.54 -2.63
CA ILE A 108 4.62 -4.68 -2.49
C ILE A 108 4.87 -5.33 -3.86
N PHE A 109 3.81 -5.62 -4.62
CA PHE A 109 3.96 -6.19 -5.96
C PHE A 109 4.70 -5.24 -6.91
N GLY A 110 4.42 -3.93 -6.86
CA GLY A 110 5.11 -2.93 -7.66
C GLY A 110 6.61 -2.84 -7.32
N LEU A 111 6.96 -2.85 -6.05
CA LEU A 111 8.35 -2.85 -5.59
C LEU A 111 9.09 -4.13 -6.02
N LEU A 112 8.46 -5.29 -5.82
CA LEU A 112 9.02 -6.57 -6.26
C LEU A 112 9.25 -6.58 -7.77
N TRP A 113 8.28 -6.12 -8.54
CA TRP A 113 8.39 -6.02 -9.99
C TRP A 113 9.50 -5.06 -10.40
N SER A 114 9.60 -3.91 -9.74
CA SER A 114 10.67 -2.93 -9.98
C SER A 114 12.07 -3.51 -9.74
N MET A 115 12.25 -4.30 -8.68
CA MET A 115 13.52 -4.97 -8.41
C MET A 115 13.87 -6.05 -9.45
N MET A 116 12.88 -6.67 -10.07
CA MET A 116 13.05 -7.69 -11.10
C MET A 116 13.28 -7.10 -12.50
N THR A 117 12.98 -5.82 -12.71
CA THR A 117 13.19 -5.14 -14.00
C THR A 117 14.62 -4.65 -14.16
N PRO A 118 15.15 -4.52 -15.39
CA PRO A 118 16.46 -3.92 -15.63
C PRO A 118 16.53 -2.49 -15.08
N ALA A 119 17.68 -2.13 -14.53
CA ALA A 119 17.93 -0.76 -14.09
C ALA A 119 17.76 0.23 -15.25
N ALA A 120 17.15 1.35 -14.96
CA ALA A 120 16.87 2.41 -15.92
C ALA A 120 17.50 3.72 -15.46
N VAL A 121 17.91 4.57 -16.41
CA VAL A 121 18.49 5.89 -16.10
C VAL A 121 17.39 6.89 -15.73
N THR A 122 16.22 6.75 -16.33
CA THR A 122 15.07 7.63 -16.07
C THR A 122 13.85 6.83 -15.59
N ALA A 123 12.96 7.50 -14.86
CA ALA A 123 11.70 6.89 -14.40
C ALA A 123 10.82 6.43 -15.57
N SER A 124 10.79 7.20 -16.67
CA SER A 124 10.03 6.86 -17.87
C SER A 124 10.56 5.59 -18.57
N GLU A 125 11.88 5.45 -18.66
CA GLU A 125 12.52 4.24 -19.15
C GLU A 125 12.23 3.05 -18.21
N GLY A 126 12.27 3.26 -16.91
CA GLY A 126 11.93 2.23 -15.91
C GLY A 126 10.50 1.72 -16.08
N ILE A 127 9.54 2.61 -16.29
CA ILE A 127 8.14 2.26 -16.57
C ILE A 127 8.06 1.46 -17.89
N ALA A 128 8.73 1.89 -18.95
CA ALA A 128 8.73 1.15 -20.22
C ALA A 128 9.36 -0.25 -20.08
N ASN A 129 10.45 -0.36 -19.30
CA ASN A 129 11.15 -1.62 -19.07
C ASN A 129 10.34 -2.63 -18.24
N ALA A 130 9.35 -2.18 -17.47
CA ALA A 130 8.44 -3.05 -16.71
C ALA A 130 7.48 -3.86 -17.61
N PHE A 131 7.34 -3.49 -18.89
CA PHE A 131 6.44 -4.16 -19.82
C PHE A 131 7.14 -5.21 -20.70
N PRO A 132 6.37 -6.19 -21.23
CA PRO A 132 6.89 -7.19 -22.17
C PRO A 132 7.56 -6.57 -23.41
N PRO A 133 8.49 -7.30 -24.08
CA PRO A 133 9.28 -6.75 -25.18
C PRO A 133 8.46 -6.10 -26.31
N ARG A 134 7.28 -6.64 -26.62
CA ARG A 134 6.39 -6.08 -27.67
C ARG A 134 5.86 -4.70 -27.29
N ILE A 135 5.39 -4.53 -26.06
CA ILE A 135 4.87 -3.26 -25.52
C ILE A 135 6.02 -2.26 -25.36
N ARG A 136 7.19 -2.71 -24.89
CA ARG A 136 8.39 -1.90 -24.78
C ARG A 136 8.85 -1.36 -26.15
N ALA A 137 8.80 -2.19 -27.19
CA ALA A 137 9.11 -1.74 -28.56
C ALA A 137 8.15 -0.65 -29.04
N TRP A 138 6.87 -0.75 -28.70
CA TRP A 138 5.88 0.28 -28.99
C TRP A 138 6.13 1.54 -28.15
N ALA A 139 6.41 1.40 -26.84
CA ALA A 139 6.76 2.52 -25.97
C ALA A 139 7.91 3.36 -26.55
N ARG A 140 8.99 2.71 -27.00
CA ARG A 140 10.13 3.39 -27.64
C ARG A 140 9.75 4.14 -28.94
N ARG A 141 8.76 3.65 -29.71
CA ARG A 141 8.29 4.32 -30.92
C ARG A 141 7.55 5.62 -30.63
N ILE A 142 6.73 5.67 -29.57
CA ILE A 142 5.99 6.87 -29.18
C ILE A 142 6.79 7.80 -28.25
N GLY A 143 7.91 7.31 -27.72
CA GLY A 143 8.76 7.97 -26.73
C GLY A 143 8.41 7.56 -25.29
N ASP A 144 9.44 7.19 -24.52
CA ASP A 144 9.30 6.64 -23.16
C ASP A 144 8.54 7.60 -22.24
N VAL A 145 8.72 8.90 -22.35
CA VAL A 145 8.00 9.90 -21.55
C VAL A 145 6.51 9.89 -21.84
N LYS A 146 6.11 9.89 -23.12
CA LYS A 146 4.69 9.86 -23.51
C LYS A 146 4.02 8.56 -23.08
N PHE A 147 4.72 7.43 -23.24
CA PHE A 147 4.24 6.12 -22.78
C PHE A 147 4.06 6.10 -21.26
N ALA A 148 5.06 6.55 -20.51
CA ALA A 148 4.99 6.61 -19.05
C ALA A 148 3.85 7.51 -18.56
N SER A 149 3.67 8.69 -19.18
CA SER A 149 2.55 9.58 -18.88
C SER A 149 1.20 8.90 -19.12
N LEU A 150 1.05 8.18 -20.23
CA LEU A 150 -0.17 7.43 -20.54
C LEU A 150 -0.44 6.35 -19.49
N VAL A 151 0.57 5.57 -19.11
CA VAL A 151 0.45 4.51 -18.10
C VAL A 151 0.05 5.10 -16.74
N ILE A 152 0.68 6.21 -16.32
CA ILE A 152 0.35 6.90 -15.07
C ILE A 152 -1.08 7.42 -15.10
N LEU A 153 -1.49 8.11 -16.17
CA LEU A 153 -2.85 8.63 -16.31
C LEU A 153 -3.89 7.52 -16.27
N LEU A 154 -3.68 6.41 -17.00
CA LEU A 154 -4.58 5.25 -16.97
C LEU A 154 -4.62 4.59 -15.59
N GLY A 155 -3.48 4.51 -14.88
CA GLY A 155 -3.42 3.96 -13.53
C GLY A 155 -4.10 4.85 -12.48
N LEU A 156 -4.05 6.18 -12.66
CA LEU A 156 -4.70 7.12 -11.76
C LEU A 156 -6.22 7.24 -12.00
N LEU A 157 -6.70 6.89 -13.18
CA LEU A 157 -8.11 7.05 -13.56
C LEU A 157 -9.07 6.34 -12.57
N PRO A 158 -8.90 5.06 -12.22
CA PRO A 158 -9.78 4.38 -11.27
C PRO A 158 -9.77 5.03 -9.87
N VAL A 159 -8.58 5.48 -9.43
CA VAL A 159 -8.43 6.15 -8.12
C VAL A 159 -9.12 7.51 -8.13
N ALA A 160 -8.98 8.26 -9.21
CA ALA A 160 -9.66 9.54 -9.39
C ALA A 160 -11.19 9.35 -9.42
N MET A 161 -11.69 8.39 -10.19
CA MET A 161 -13.14 8.08 -10.24
C MET A 161 -13.69 7.72 -8.87
N ASP A 162 -13.00 6.85 -8.13
CA ASP A 162 -13.43 6.48 -6.78
C ASP A 162 -13.38 7.69 -5.82
N GLY A 163 -12.35 8.52 -5.88
CA GLY A 163 -12.25 9.74 -5.09
C GLY A 163 -13.38 10.74 -5.38
N PHE A 164 -13.64 11.00 -6.66
CA PHE A 164 -14.72 11.91 -7.07
C PHE A 164 -16.09 11.38 -6.69
N THR A 165 -16.40 10.10 -6.92
CA THR A 165 -17.71 9.54 -6.55
C THR A 165 -17.98 9.65 -5.06
N GLN A 166 -16.95 9.48 -4.22
CA GLN A 166 -17.09 9.65 -2.77
C GLN A 166 -17.25 11.11 -2.35
N LEU A 167 -16.56 12.03 -3.02
CA LEU A 167 -16.72 13.45 -2.77
C LEU A 167 -18.17 13.88 -3.06
N PHE A 168 -18.71 13.49 -4.21
CA PHE A 168 -20.10 13.78 -4.56
C PHE A 168 -21.10 13.12 -3.61
N ALA A 169 -20.88 11.87 -3.22
CA ALA A 169 -21.75 11.19 -2.25
C ALA A 169 -21.75 11.89 -0.88
N ALA A 170 -20.63 12.46 -0.44
CA ALA A 170 -20.55 13.21 0.80
C ALA A 170 -21.32 14.55 0.75
N TYR A 171 -21.44 15.15 -0.42
CA TYR A 171 -22.18 16.41 -0.60
C TYR A 171 -23.69 16.21 -0.86
N THR A 172 -24.13 14.99 -1.16
CA THR A 172 -25.55 14.68 -1.47
C THR A 172 -26.30 14.03 -0.30
N GLN A 173 -25.62 13.79 0.82
CA GLN A 173 -26.21 13.33 2.09
C GLN A 173 -26.32 14.49 3.07
#